data_293848c5b71d127874e2873a9101f32b
#
_entry.id   293848c5b71d127874e2873a9101f32b
#
_cell.length_a   1.000
_cell.length_b   1.000
_cell.length_c   1.000
_cell.angle_alpha   90.00
_cell.angle_beta   90.00
_cell.angle_gamma   90.00
#
_symmetry.space_group_name_H-M   'P 1'
#
loop_
_entity.id
_entity.type
_entity.pdbx_description
1 polymer ?
#
loop_
_entity_poly.entity_id
_entity_poly.type
_entity_poly.pdbx_seq_one_letter_code
_entity_poly.pdbx_strand_id
1 'polypeptide(L)'
;MIRNFFRLYFKSLSVVFKADKLHSVLLLAVIPLQALMPSLLIYSANKIINAATEKNINGVIFILIVWAAAFLLSNILQPVYTTIQGFLTDRLTLYLNTSLMNKSRAISELTVFEDSSFYDDIDILCQEASWRPVNLLVFGASIISCIITAVSMLVLLADFSPFISLLMFIAIIPQS
;
A
#
# COMPACT_ATOMS: atom_id res chain seq x y z
N MET A 1 4.16 16.62 18.98
CA MET A 1 4.78 15.51 18.26
C MET A 1 4.00 15.10 17.00
N ILE A 2 2.71 14.84 17.09
CA ILE A 2 1.82 14.41 15.99
C ILE A 2 1.79 15.40 14.80
N ARG A 3 1.74 16.71 15.04
CA ARG A 3 1.69 17.75 13.99
C ARG A 3 2.95 17.77 13.11
N ASN A 4 4.12 17.49 13.68
CA ASN A 4 5.37 17.42 12.92
C ASN A 4 5.46 16.12 12.09
N PHE A 5 4.91 15.02 12.59
CA PHE A 5 4.81 13.76 11.86
C PHE A 5 3.96 13.90 10.60
N PHE A 6 2.75 14.49 10.70
CA PHE A 6 1.90 14.76 9.55
C PHE A 6 2.57 15.66 8.51
N ARG A 7 3.28 16.70 8.96
CA ARG A 7 4.01 17.62 8.08
C ARG A 7 5.14 16.90 7.33
N LEU A 8 5.88 16.04 8.00
CA LEU A 8 6.93 15.22 7.39
C LEU A 8 6.35 14.20 6.40
N TYR A 9 5.25 13.55 6.78
CA TYR A 9 4.54 12.63 5.91
C TYR A 9 4.08 13.29 4.61
N PHE A 10 3.41 14.43 4.68
CA PHE A 10 2.99 15.18 3.49
C PHE A 10 4.17 15.68 2.65
N LYS A 11 5.27 16.05 3.28
CA LYS A 11 6.47 16.49 2.58
C LYS A 11 7.14 15.33 1.84
N SER A 12 7.24 14.16 2.46
CA SER A 12 7.74 12.94 1.82
C SER A 12 6.85 12.48 0.66
N LEU A 13 5.53 12.52 0.86
CA LEU A 13 4.55 12.24 -0.19
C LEU A 13 4.74 13.18 -1.39
N SER A 14 4.92 14.48 -1.15
CA SER A 14 5.16 15.47 -2.19
C SER A 14 6.43 15.20 -3.01
N VAL A 15 7.49 14.67 -2.38
CA VAL A 15 8.74 14.31 -3.07
C VAL A 15 8.51 13.09 -3.98
N VAL A 16 7.81 12.07 -3.49
CA VAL A 16 7.47 10.88 -4.27
C VAL A 16 6.60 11.24 -5.48
N PHE A 17 5.56 12.08 -5.29
CA PHE A 17 4.73 12.56 -6.40
C PHE A 17 5.49 13.43 -7.41
N LYS A 18 6.54 14.13 -6.98
CA LYS A 18 7.40 14.91 -7.89
C LYS A 18 8.35 14.02 -8.69
N ALA A 19 8.79 12.91 -8.09
CA ALA A 19 9.66 11.95 -8.77
C ALA A 19 8.93 11.20 -9.89
N ASP A 20 7.73 10.69 -9.58
CA ASP A 20 6.88 10.02 -10.59
C ASP A 20 5.40 10.08 -10.19
N LYS A 21 4.66 10.95 -10.85
CA LYS A 21 3.23 11.17 -10.59
C LYS A 21 2.37 9.98 -11.02
N LEU A 22 2.71 9.34 -12.14
CA LEU A 22 1.91 8.27 -12.73
C LEU A 22 1.95 7.02 -11.85
N HIS A 23 3.14 6.55 -11.49
CA HIS A 23 3.28 5.35 -10.65
C HIS A 23 2.78 5.56 -9.23
N SER A 24 2.88 6.79 -8.69
CA SER A 24 2.31 7.13 -7.38
C SER A 24 0.78 7.03 -7.36
N VAL A 25 0.11 7.53 -8.40
CA VAL A 25 -1.36 7.44 -8.53
C VAL A 25 -1.80 5.99 -8.77
N LEU A 26 -1.08 5.24 -9.63
CA LEU A 26 -1.36 3.82 -9.86
C LEU A 26 -1.26 3.00 -8.57
N LEU A 27 -0.22 3.24 -7.78
CA LEU A 27 -0.03 2.55 -6.50
C LEU A 27 -1.20 2.84 -5.55
N LEU A 28 -1.61 4.10 -5.42
CA LEU A 28 -2.75 4.50 -4.59
C LEU A 28 -4.09 3.92 -5.09
N ALA A 29 -4.24 3.63 -6.37
CA ALA A 29 -5.43 3.00 -6.93
C ALA A 29 -5.44 1.47 -6.73
N VAL A 30 -4.28 0.81 -6.85
CA VAL A 30 -4.16 -0.64 -6.69
C VAL A 30 -4.40 -1.08 -5.25
N ILE A 31 -3.97 -0.30 -4.26
CA ILE A 31 -4.08 -0.64 -2.84
C ILE A 31 -5.53 -0.87 -2.37
N PRO A 32 -6.48 0.07 -2.56
CA PRO A 32 -7.86 -0.17 -2.14
C PRO A 32 -8.53 -1.30 -2.93
N LEU A 33 -8.16 -1.48 -4.20
CA LEU A 33 -8.66 -2.59 -5.00
C LEU A 33 -8.21 -3.93 -4.40
N GLN A 34 -6.94 -4.05 -4.04
CA GLN A 34 -6.38 -5.23 -3.38
C GLN A 34 -7.01 -5.46 -1.99
N ALA A 35 -7.30 -4.40 -1.24
CA ALA A 35 -7.90 -4.47 0.09
C ALA A 35 -9.32 -5.05 0.08
N LEU A 36 -10.07 -4.89 -1.00
CA LEU A 36 -11.43 -5.40 -1.15
C LEU A 36 -11.48 -6.87 -1.62
N MET A 37 -10.39 -7.40 -2.20
CA MET A 37 -10.36 -8.76 -2.76
C MET A 37 -10.70 -9.86 -1.74
N PRO A 38 -10.15 -9.87 -0.50
CA PRO A 38 -10.47 -10.90 0.48
C PRO A 38 -11.96 -10.95 0.82
N SER A 39 -12.58 -9.79 0.99
CA SER A 39 -14.01 -9.67 1.30
C SER A 39 -14.88 -10.20 0.16
N LEU A 40 -14.51 -9.88 -1.08
CA LEU A 40 -15.21 -10.32 -2.28
C LEU A 40 -15.10 -11.84 -2.45
N LEU A 41 -13.94 -12.43 -2.17
CA LEU A 41 -13.74 -13.87 -2.22
C LEU A 41 -14.59 -14.60 -1.17
N ILE A 42 -14.63 -14.11 0.07
CA ILE A 42 -15.44 -14.71 1.14
C ILE A 42 -16.93 -14.56 0.83
N TYR A 43 -17.39 -13.39 0.37
CA TYR A 43 -18.76 -13.16 -0.02
C TYR A 43 -19.21 -14.12 -1.15
N SER A 44 -18.38 -14.26 -2.17
CA SER A 44 -18.64 -15.18 -3.28
C SER A 44 -18.67 -16.64 -2.85
N ALA A 45 -17.75 -17.04 -1.94
CA ALA A 45 -17.74 -18.40 -1.36
C ALA A 45 -19.04 -18.70 -0.59
N ASN A 46 -19.51 -17.76 0.22
CA ASN A 46 -20.79 -17.89 0.93
C ASN A 46 -21.97 -18.04 -0.05
N LYS A 47 -21.99 -17.26 -1.12
CA LYS A 47 -23.01 -17.37 -2.18
C LYS A 47 -22.98 -18.74 -2.90
N ILE A 48 -21.79 -19.33 -3.12
CA ILE A 48 -21.65 -20.68 -3.67
C ILE A 48 -22.31 -21.72 -2.76
N ILE A 49 -22.03 -21.64 -1.45
CA ILE A 49 -22.60 -22.56 -0.45
C ILE A 49 -24.13 -22.48 -0.44
N ASN A 50 -24.67 -21.26 -0.40
CA ASN A 50 -26.12 -21.03 -0.41
C ASN A 50 -26.78 -21.56 -1.69
N ALA A 51 -26.23 -21.26 -2.86
CA ALA A 51 -26.75 -21.77 -4.14
C ALA A 51 -26.66 -23.30 -4.25
N ALA A 52 -25.63 -23.91 -3.64
CA ALA A 52 -25.51 -25.37 -3.59
C ALA A 52 -26.57 -26.02 -2.70
N THR A 53 -26.94 -25.40 -1.56
CA THR A 53 -28.02 -25.88 -0.70
C THR A 53 -29.40 -25.78 -1.38
N GLU A 54 -29.61 -24.78 -2.23
CA GLU A 54 -30.82 -24.61 -3.04
C GLU A 54 -30.88 -25.50 -4.28
N LYS A 55 -29.85 -26.34 -4.51
CA LYS A 55 -29.72 -27.21 -5.69
C LYS A 55 -29.77 -26.48 -7.04
N ASN A 56 -29.44 -25.20 -7.06
CA ASN A 56 -29.41 -24.39 -8.27
C ASN A 56 -28.05 -24.52 -8.97
N ILE A 57 -27.88 -25.56 -9.80
CA ILE A 57 -26.59 -25.90 -10.46
C ILE A 57 -26.10 -24.74 -11.33
N ASN A 58 -26.96 -24.10 -12.11
CA ASN A 58 -26.60 -23.00 -13.00
C ASN A 58 -26.11 -21.77 -12.19
N GLY A 59 -26.75 -21.48 -11.06
CA GLY A 59 -26.33 -20.42 -10.15
C GLY A 59 -24.95 -20.70 -9.54
N VAL A 60 -24.69 -21.95 -9.13
CA VAL A 60 -23.40 -22.37 -8.58
C VAL A 60 -22.29 -22.17 -9.59
N ILE A 61 -22.49 -22.63 -10.85
CA ILE A 61 -21.46 -22.51 -11.92
C ILE A 61 -21.14 -21.03 -12.19
N PHE A 62 -22.15 -20.16 -12.30
CA PHE A 62 -21.92 -18.74 -12.54
C PHE A 62 -21.12 -18.07 -11.43
N ILE A 63 -21.51 -18.30 -10.16
CA ILE A 63 -20.81 -17.70 -9.01
C ILE A 63 -19.39 -18.26 -8.88
N LEU A 64 -19.18 -19.53 -9.20
CA LEU A 64 -17.86 -20.16 -9.20
C LEU A 64 -16.92 -19.53 -10.25
N ILE A 65 -17.43 -19.20 -11.44
CA ILE A 65 -16.66 -18.47 -12.46
C ILE A 65 -16.28 -17.07 -11.94
N VAL A 66 -17.20 -16.35 -11.32
CA VAL A 66 -16.93 -15.02 -10.72
C VAL A 66 -15.89 -15.14 -9.61
N TRP A 67 -16.01 -16.13 -8.74
CA TRP A 67 -15.05 -16.40 -7.67
C TRP A 67 -13.65 -16.71 -8.23
N ALA A 68 -13.56 -17.57 -9.23
CA ALA A 68 -12.30 -17.94 -9.89
C ALA A 68 -11.64 -16.71 -10.56
N ALA A 69 -12.43 -15.88 -11.24
CA ALA A 69 -11.94 -14.64 -11.84
C ALA A 69 -11.41 -13.66 -10.78
N ALA A 70 -12.12 -13.48 -9.65
CA ALA A 70 -11.69 -12.65 -8.55
C ALA A 70 -10.41 -13.20 -7.88
N PHE A 71 -10.30 -14.52 -7.75
CA PHE A 71 -9.10 -15.18 -7.21
C PHE A 71 -7.88 -14.96 -8.12
N LEU A 72 -8.03 -15.15 -9.43
CA LEU A 72 -6.97 -14.87 -10.40
C LEU A 72 -6.55 -13.40 -10.37
N LEU A 73 -7.51 -12.49 -10.34
CA LEU A 73 -7.26 -11.06 -10.26
C LEU A 73 -6.49 -10.69 -8.98
N SER A 74 -6.87 -11.26 -7.83
CA SER A 74 -6.18 -11.05 -6.56
C SER A 74 -4.71 -11.49 -6.63
N ASN A 75 -4.43 -12.63 -7.27
CA ASN A 75 -3.06 -13.14 -7.43
C ASN A 75 -2.22 -12.31 -8.41
N ILE A 76 -2.84 -11.64 -9.40
CA ILE A 76 -2.15 -10.75 -10.32
C ILE A 76 -1.89 -9.38 -9.68
N LEU A 77 -2.79 -8.88 -8.85
CA LEU A 77 -2.66 -7.58 -8.20
C LEU A 77 -1.43 -7.49 -7.28
N GLN A 78 -1.06 -8.57 -6.60
CA GLN A 78 0.10 -8.60 -5.71
C GLN A 78 1.43 -8.34 -6.44
N PRO A 79 1.80 -9.08 -7.50
CA PRO A 79 3.02 -8.78 -8.26
C PRO A 79 2.96 -7.42 -8.98
N VAL A 80 1.80 -6.98 -9.44
CA VAL A 80 1.63 -5.63 -10.01
C VAL A 80 1.95 -4.56 -8.98
N TYR A 81 1.42 -4.68 -7.76
CA TYR A 81 1.73 -3.78 -6.66
C TYR A 81 3.24 -3.71 -6.35
N THR A 82 3.90 -4.86 -6.19
CA THR A 82 5.35 -4.92 -5.89
C THR A 82 6.19 -4.36 -7.03
N THR A 83 5.79 -4.58 -8.27
CA THR A 83 6.46 -4.02 -9.46
C THR A 83 6.35 -2.51 -9.51
N ILE A 84 5.15 -1.95 -9.29
CA ILE A 84 4.93 -0.49 -9.25
C ILE A 84 5.75 0.14 -8.12
N GLN A 85 5.79 -0.50 -6.95
CA GLN A 85 6.61 -0.05 -5.81
C GLN A 85 8.10 -0.03 -6.15
N GLY A 86 8.61 -1.07 -6.83
CA GLY A 86 9.99 -1.14 -7.30
C GLY A 86 10.33 0.01 -8.26
N PHE A 87 9.52 0.20 -9.31
CA PHE A 87 9.69 1.31 -10.25
C PHE A 87 9.68 2.67 -9.58
N LEU A 88 8.80 2.87 -8.61
CA LEU A 88 8.71 4.13 -7.86
C LEU A 88 9.97 4.38 -7.03
N THR A 89 10.53 3.33 -6.41
CA THR A 89 11.80 3.40 -5.67
C THR A 89 12.96 3.78 -6.59
N ASP A 90 13.07 3.15 -7.76
CA ASP A 90 14.11 3.43 -8.73
C ASP A 90 14.04 4.88 -9.26
N ARG A 91 12.82 5.33 -9.59
CA ARG A 91 12.60 6.71 -10.05
C ARG A 91 12.92 7.73 -8.98
N LEU A 92 12.56 7.45 -7.72
CA LEU A 92 12.91 8.32 -6.61
C LEU A 92 14.42 8.37 -6.37
N THR A 93 15.11 7.23 -6.45
CA THR A 93 16.56 7.15 -6.35
C THR A 93 17.24 8.01 -7.42
N LEU A 94 16.82 7.89 -8.68
CA LEU A 94 17.32 8.71 -9.77
C LEU A 94 17.08 10.21 -9.54
N TYR A 95 15.87 10.57 -9.09
CA TYR A 95 15.52 11.95 -8.80
C TYR A 95 16.38 12.55 -7.68
N LEU A 96 16.59 11.79 -6.60
CA LEU A 96 17.40 12.23 -5.46
C LEU A 96 18.88 12.35 -5.84
N ASN A 97 19.44 11.36 -6.53
CA ASN A 97 20.83 11.38 -6.99
C ASN A 97 21.10 12.57 -7.92
N THR A 98 20.19 12.81 -8.88
CA THR A 98 20.29 13.98 -9.77
C THR A 98 20.19 15.29 -9.01
N SER A 99 19.32 15.36 -8.02
CA SER A 99 19.16 16.55 -7.18
C SER A 99 20.39 16.81 -6.30
N LEU A 100 20.99 15.74 -5.75
CA LEU A 100 22.26 15.83 -4.99
C LEU A 100 23.39 16.29 -5.89
N MET A 101 23.57 15.68 -7.06
CA MET A 101 24.61 16.08 -8.02
C MET A 101 24.49 17.56 -8.44
N ASN A 102 23.28 18.03 -8.70
CA ASN A 102 23.04 19.42 -9.06
C ASN A 102 23.35 20.37 -7.90
N LYS A 103 23.05 19.99 -6.66
CA LYS A 103 23.41 20.77 -5.48
C LYS A 103 24.89 20.78 -5.20
N SER A 104 25.58 19.63 -5.33
CA SER A 104 27.04 19.52 -5.17
C SER A 104 27.78 20.40 -6.17
N ARG A 105 27.29 20.50 -7.42
CA ARG A 105 27.87 21.41 -8.44
C ARG A 105 27.71 22.89 -8.10
N ALA A 106 26.73 23.26 -7.27
CA ALA A 106 26.52 24.65 -6.86
C ALA A 106 27.40 25.05 -5.64
N ILE A 107 28.06 24.10 -5.00
CA ILE A 107 29.00 24.35 -3.89
C ILE A 107 30.33 24.74 -4.51
N SER A 108 30.72 26.00 -4.33
CA SER A 108 32.00 26.56 -4.85
C SER A 108 33.16 26.44 -3.87
N GLU A 109 32.91 26.07 -2.61
CA GLU A 109 33.94 25.95 -1.58
C GLU A 109 34.50 24.52 -1.51
N LEU A 110 35.78 24.37 -1.85
CA LEU A 110 36.49 23.09 -1.76
C LEU A 110 36.60 22.55 -0.30
N THR A 111 36.62 23.43 0.68
CA THR A 111 36.72 23.11 2.11
C THR A 111 35.59 22.18 2.61
N VAL A 112 34.40 22.25 2.01
CA VAL A 112 33.27 21.37 2.35
C VAL A 112 33.53 19.92 1.92
N PHE A 113 34.31 19.72 0.86
CA PHE A 113 34.68 18.39 0.37
C PHE A 113 35.86 17.75 1.12
N GLU A 114 36.55 18.50 1.98
CA GLU A 114 37.63 17.98 2.85
C GLU A 114 37.10 17.50 4.22
N ASP A 115 35.85 17.78 4.55
CA ASP A 115 35.23 17.38 5.79
C ASP A 115 34.66 15.96 5.70
N SER A 116 35.17 15.05 6.53
CA SER A 116 34.68 13.65 6.60
C SER A 116 33.20 13.56 6.96
N SER A 117 32.69 14.47 7.78
CA SER A 117 31.27 14.50 8.18
C SER A 117 30.34 14.75 6.99
N PHE A 118 30.79 15.50 5.98
CA PHE A 118 30.05 15.76 4.76
C PHE A 118 29.88 14.47 3.91
N TYR A 119 30.90 13.62 3.86
CA TYR A 119 30.81 12.34 3.16
C TYR A 119 29.91 11.35 3.89
N ASP A 120 29.96 11.30 5.23
CA ASP A 120 29.07 10.48 6.05
C ASP A 120 27.61 10.88 5.85
N ASP A 121 27.31 12.18 5.84
CA ASP A 121 25.98 12.72 5.59
C ASP A 121 25.48 12.40 4.16
N ILE A 122 26.35 12.49 3.15
CA ILE A 122 26.00 12.10 1.77
C ILE A 122 25.73 10.61 1.68
N ASP A 123 26.55 9.77 2.29
CA ASP A 123 26.37 8.32 2.26
C ASP A 123 25.05 7.89 2.92
N ILE A 124 24.72 8.44 4.08
CA ILE A 124 23.43 8.27 4.75
C ILE A 124 22.28 8.73 3.83
N LEU A 125 22.42 9.90 3.20
CA LEU A 125 21.40 10.40 2.28
C LEU A 125 21.24 9.50 1.04
N CYS A 126 22.32 8.99 0.46
CA CYS A 126 22.26 8.10 -0.69
C CYS A 126 21.65 6.74 -0.34
N GLN A 127 21.98 6.20 0.84
CA GLN A 127 21.46 4.90 1.28
C GLN A 127 20.01 4.97 1.77
N GLU A 128 19.65 5.98 2.55
CA GLU A 128 18.37 6.01 3.25
C GLU A 128 17.30 6.87 2.59
N ALA A 129 17.69 7.93 1.88
CA ALA A 129 16.73 8.88 1.30
C ALA A 129 15.93 8.30 0.12
N SER A 130 16.42 7.22 -0.50
CA SER A 130 15.76 6.60 -1.66
C SER A 130 14.57 5.74 -1.26
N TRP A 131 14.70 4.93 -0.21
CA TRP A 131 13.66 3.96 0.15
C TRP A 131 12.72 4.45 1.28
N ARG A 132 13.21 5.30 2.20
CA ARG A 132 12.39 5.79 3.33
C ARG A 132 11.10 6.51 2.90
N PRO A 133 11.09 7.45 1.94
CA PRO A 133 9.85 8.11 1.52
C PRO A 133 8.87 7.18 0.82
N VAL A 134 9.36 6.19 0.05
CA VAL A 134 8.51 5.18 -0.59
C VAL A 134 7.89 4.28 0.46
N ASN A 135 8.67 3.81 1.43
CA ASN A 135 8.15 3.02 2.53
C ASN A 135 7.10 3.77 3.36
N LEU A 136 7.30 5.07 3.63
CA LEU A 136 6.29 5.89 4.29
C LEU A 136 4.98 5.94 3.52
N LEU A 137 5.03 6.06 2.18
CA LEU A 137 3.86 6.01 1.33
C LEU A 137 3.18 4.63 1.40
N VAL A 138 3.97 3.56 1.29
CA VAL A 138 3.50 2.18 1.36
C VAL A 138 2.86 1.87 2.72
N PHE A 139 3.51 2.24 3.83
CA PHE A 139 2.96 2.04 5.18
C PHE A 139 1.66 2.82 5.40
N GLY A 140 1.61 4.09 4.98
CA GLY A 140 0.38 4.88 5.08
C GLY A 140 -0.77 4.28 4.25
N ALA A 141 -0.47 3.82 3.05
CA ALA A 141 -1.43 3.17 2.19
C ALA A 141 -1.85 1.78 2.74
N SER A 142 -0.93 1.04 3.36
CA SER A 142 -1.24 -0.24 4.03
C SER A 142 -2.18 -0.05 5.23
N ILE A 143 -2.01 1.01 6.02
CA ILE A 143 -2.94 1.34 7.11
C ILE A 143 -4.35 1.57 6.56
N ILE A 144 -4.48 2.34 5.49
CA ILE A 144 -5.78 2.58 4.84
C ILE A 144 -6.35 1.26 4.32
N SER A 145 -5.53 0.42 3.69
CA SER A 145 -5.91 -0.91 3.22
C SER A 145 -6.44 -1.80 4.36
N CYS A 146 -5.73 -1.85 5.48
CA CYS A 146 -6.15 -2.61 6.67
C CYS A 146 -7.50 -2.12 7.21
N ILE A 147 -7.72 -0.81 7.25
CA ILE A 147 -9.00 -0.22 7.68
C ILE A 147 -10.12 -0.64 6.71
N ILE A 148 -9.90 -0.53 5.40
CA ILE A 148 -10.90 -0.93 4.39
C ILE A 148 -11.22 -2.42 4.51
N THR A 149 -10.21 -3.27 4.64
CA THR A 149 -10.41 -4.72 4.81
C THR A 149 -11.15 -5.04 6.11
N ALA A 150 -10.76 -4.42 7.23
CA ALA A 150 -11.42 -4.63 8.51
C ALA A 150 -12.90 -4.20 8.47
N VAL A 151 -13.20 -3.02 7.92
CA VAL A 151 -14.58 -2.53 7.78
C VAL A 151 -15.40 -3.45 6.87
N SER A 152 -14.86 -3.85 5.72
CA SER A 152 -15.57 -4.73 4.80
C SER A 152 -15.84 -6.12 5.38
N MET A 153 -14.91 -6.66 6.17
CA MET A 153 -15.11 -7.92 6.90
C MET A 153 -16.15 -7.79 8.00
N LEU A 154 -16.13 -6.69 8.76
CA LEU A 154 -17.14 -6.43 9.79
C LEU A 154 -18.55 -6.29 9.19
N VAL A 155 -18.68 -5.62 8.05
CA VAL A 155 -19.96 -5.50 7.33
C VAL A 155 -20.47 -6.87 6.89
N LEU A 156 -19.60 -7.72 6.30
CA LEU A 156 -19.97 -9.08 5.91
C LEU A 156 -20.40 -9.95 7.11
N LEU A 157 -19.72 -9.80 8.24
CA LEU A 157 -20.03 -10.54 9.46
C LEU A 157 -21.35 -10.06 10.10
N ALA A 158 -21.61 -8.75 10.02
CA ALA A 158 -22.84 -8.16 10.55
C ALA A 158 -24.09 -8.63 9.78
N ASP A 159 -23.95 -8.85 8.48
CA ASP A 159 -25.03 -9.41 7.64
C ASP A 159 -25.37 -10.88 8.03
N PHE A 160 -24.37 -11.62 8.54
CA PHE A 160 -24.57 -12.99 9.01
C PHE A 160 -25.06 -13.08 10.46
N SER A 161 -24.44 -12.33 11.39
CA SER A 161 -24.84 -12.25 12.80
C SER A 161 -24.22 -11.02 13.47
N PRO A 162 -25.02 -10.04 13.93
CA PRO A 162 -24.50 -8.82 14.55
C PRO A 162 -23.75 -9.10 15.87
N PHE A 163 -24.12 -10.19 16.56
CA PHE A 163 -23.46 -10.58 17.82
C PHE A 163 -22.01 -11.05 17.58
N ILE A 164 -21.75 -11.82 16.53
CA ILE A 164 -20.41 -12.30 16.18
C ILE A 164 -19.52 -11.13 15.72
N SER A 165 -20.08 -10.18 14.97
CA SER A 165 -19.38 -8.97 14.55
C SER A 165 -18.91 -8.13 15.75
N LEU A 166 -19.76 -7.97 16.76
CA LEU A 166 -19.43 -7.23 17.99
C LEU A 166 -18.34 -7.95 18.81
N LEU A 167 -18.41 -9.27 18.91
CA LEU A 167 -17.43 -10.08 19.62
C LEU A 167 -16.04 -10.01 18.94
N MET A 168 -16.00 -10.07 17.60
CA MET A 168 -14.77 -9.88 16.82
C MET A 168 -14.18 -8.48 16.99
N PHE A 169 -15.02 -7.44 17.01
CA PHE A 169 -14.55 -6.08 17.23
C PHE A 169 -13.87 -5.93 18.61
N ILE A 170 -14.46 -6.52 19.65
CA ILE A 170 -13.87 -6.52 21.01
C ILE A 170 -12.56 -7.32 21.05
N ALA A 171 -12.47 -8.43 20.31
CA ALA A 171 -11.28 -9.27 20.28
C ALA A 171 -10.05 -8.63 19.57
N ILE A 172 -10.27 -7.68 18.66
CA ILE A 172 -9.21 -6.95 17.96
C ILE A 172 -8.53 -5.92 18.87
N ILE A 173 -9.23 -5.32 19.83
CA ILE A 173 -8.71 -4.25 20.70
C ILE A 173 -7.49 -4.69 21.53
N PRO A 174 -7.41 -5.89 22.16
CA PRO A 174 -6.28 -6.27 22.97
C PRO A 174 -5.02 -6.69 22.19
N GLN A 175 -5.07 -6.77 20.86
CA GLN A 175 -3.91 -7.15 20.03
C GLN A 175 -3.13 -5.95 19.45
N SER A 176 -3.61 -4.73 19.67
CA SER A 176 -2.92 -3.49 19.26
C SER A 176 -2.21 -2.84 20.45
#